data_9278f7f995865f8ce9089f4c0a850004
#
_entry.id   9278f7f995865f8ce9089f4c0a850004
#
_cell.length_a   1.000
_cell.length_b   1.000
_cell.length_c   1.000
_cell.angle_alpha   90.00
_cell.angle_beta   90.00
_cell.angle_gamma   90.00
#
_symmetry.space_group_name_H-M   'P 1'
#
loop_
_entity.id
_entity.type
_entity.pdbx_description
1 polymer ?
#
loop_
_entity_poly.entity_id
_entity_poly.type
_entity_poly.pdbx_seq_one_letter_code
_entity_poly.pdbx_strand_id
1 'polypeptide(L)'
;MNRFAAYLQQADMESNGKYINKSGEKVEWATGPIIWGEPGTNGQHAFYQLIHQGTRLIPCDFIGFCQSHNPLSDHHDKLMANYFAQTEALAFGKTYEELKSENIPESLIPHKVFEGNRPSNSLMAKKLTPSVLGQLIALYEHKIFVQGVIWDVFSFDQWGVELGKVLAGEILKELDNNESLDHDGSTNQLINLYRKNRI
;
A
#
# COMPACT_ATOMS: atom_id res chain seq x y z
N MET A 1 12.07 -6.17 8.20
CA MET A 1 10.82 -6.31 7.38
C MET A 1 10.70 -5.30 6.24
N ASN A 2 11.80 -4.80 5.71
CA ASN A 2 11.81 -3.72 4.70
C ASN A 2 10.94 -4.01 3.46
N ARG A 3 10.85 -5.27 3.00
CA ARG A 3 10.07 -5.67 1.82
C ARG A 3 8.71 -6.30 2.13
N PHE A 4 8.24 -6.22 3.38
CA PHE A 4 6.99 -6.87 3.76
C PHE A 4 5.77 -6.22 3.08
N ALA A 5 5.73 -4.89 3.00
CA ALA A 5 4.67 -4.21 2.26
C ALA A 5 4.65 -4.60 0.78
N ALA A 6 5.83 -4.72 0.13
CA ALA A 6 5.92 -5.16 -1.26
C ALA A 6 5.48 -6.63 -1.46
N TYR A 7 5.74 -7.50 -0.48
CA TYR A 7 5.19 -8.86 -0.48
C TYR A 7 3.67 -8.84 -0.43
N LEU A 8 3.09 -8.05 0.47
CA LEU A 8 1.63 -7.92 0.60
C LEU A 8 0.98 -7.27 -0.63
N GLN A 9 1.66 -6.36 -1.31
CA GLN A 9 1.20 -5.81 -2.59
C GLN A 9 0.93 -6.93 -3.58
N GLN A 10 1.92 -7.78 -3.81
CA GLN A 10 1.75 -8.92 -4.72
C GLN A 10 0.70 -9.89 -4.17
N ALA A 11 0.81 -10.30 -2.92
CA ALA A 11 -0.04 -11.34 -2.35
C ALA A 11 -1.53 -10.97 -2.36
N ASP A 12 -1.90 -9.73 -2.06
CA ASP A 12 -3.30 -9.29 -1.96
C ASP A 12 -3.83 -8.69 -3.26
N MET A 13 -3.11 -7.73 -3.85
CA MET A 13 -3.59 -7.02 -5.04
C MET A 13 -3.69 -7.95 -6.26
N GLU A 14 -2.72 -8.85 -6.44
CA GLU A 14 -2.74 -9.84 -7.50
C GLU A 14 -3.81 -10.90 -7.26
N SER A 15 -3.99 -11.35 -6.00
CA SER A 15 -4.97 -12.38 -5.65
C SER A 15 -6.40 -11.87 -5.75
N ASN A 16 -6.71 -10.70 -5.19
CA ASN A 16 -8.06 -10.21 -4.97
C ASN A 16 -8.45 -9.00 -5.83
N GLY A 17 -7.53 -8.47 -6.65
CA GLY A 17 -7.78 -7.36 -7.57
C GLY A 17 -8.61 -7.79 -8.79
N LYS A 18 -9.82 -8.28 -8.57
CA LYS A 18 -10.69 -8.86 -9.59
C LYS A 18 -12.08 -8.27 -9.53
N TYR A 19 -12.70 -8.02 -10.67
CA TYR A 19 -14.03 -7.48 -10.79
C TYR A 19 -15.09 -8.51 -11.25
N ILE A 20 -14.68 -9.77 -11.44
CA ILE A 20 -15.56 -10.87 -11.82
C ILE A 20 -15.62 -11.89 -10.67
N ASN A 21 -16.84 -12.26 -10.27
CA ASN A 21 -17.07 -13.28 -9.25
C ASN A 21 -16.87 -14.71 -9.81
N LYS A 22 -16.97 -15.70 -8.94
CA LYS A 22 -16.83 -17.12 -9.32
C LYS A 22 -17.89 -17.63 -10.29
N SER A 23 -19.04 -16.95 -10.36
CA SER A 23 -20.12 -17.26 -11.31
C SER A 23 -19.93 -16.58 -12.66
N GLY A 24 -18.87 -15.80 -12.87
CA GLY A 24 -18.60 -15.08 -14.10
C GLY A 24 -19.32 -13.75 -14.24
N GLU A 25 -19.88 -13.21 -13.16
CA GLU A 25 -20.61 -11.95 -13.13
C GLU A 25 -19.75 -10.82 -12.61
N LYS A 26 -20.02 -9.58 -13.06
CA LYS A 26 -19.36 -8.40 -12.55
C LYS A 26 -19.84 -8.08 -11.13
N VAL A 27 -18.89 -7.90 -10.20
CA VAL A 27 -19.23 -7.48 -8.83
C VAL A 27 -19.59 -5.99 -8.77
N GLU A 28 -20.49 -5.64 -7.85
CA GLU A 28 -20.94 -4.25 -7.64
C GLU A 28 -20.19 -3.52 -6.51
N TRP A 29 -19.28 -4.21 -5.83
CA TRP A 29 -18.49 -3.68 -4.72
C TRP A 29 -17.01 -3.59 -5.09
N ALA A 30 -16.26 -2.80 -4.33
CA ALA A 30 -14.82 -2.70 -4.50
C ALA A 30 -14.12 -3.96 -3.97
N THR A 31 -13.21 -4.50 -4.77
CA THR A 31 -12.35 -5.64 -4.43
C THR A 31 -10.88 -5.23 -4.53
N GLY A 32 -10.00 -5.97 -3.88
CA GLY A 32 -8.54 -5.78 -3.99
C GLY A 32 -8.09 -4.40 -3.53
N PRO A 33 -7.82 -4.18 -2.22
CA PRO A 33 -7.35 -2.89 -1.73
C PRO A 33 -5.99 -2.54 -2.36
N ILE A 34 -5.76 -1.26 -2.62
CA ILE A 34 -4.42 -0.77 -2.98
C ILE A 34 -3.57 -0.80 -1.71
N ILE A 35 -2.54 -1.62 -1.71
CA ILE A 35 -1.64 -1.80 -0.57
C ILE A 35 -0.32 -1.09 -0.83
N TRP A 36 0.15 -0.32 0.14
CA TRP A 36 1.50 0.24 0.18
C TRP A 36 1.96 0.36 1.63
N GLY A 37 3.22 0.57 1.85
CA GLY A 37 3.77 0.80 3.18
C GLY A 37 5.28 0.97 3.14
N GLU A 38 5.79 1.55 4.21
CA GLU A 38 7.21 1.80 4.41
C GLU A 38 7.62 1.45 5.85
N PRO A 39 8.91 1.17 6.09
CA PRO A 39 9.44 1.10 7.44
C PRO A 39 9.16 2.39 8.22
N GLY A 40 8.93 2.25 9.52
CA GLY A 40 8.64 3.35 10.43
C GLY A 40 9.66 4.48 10.32
N THR A 41 9.25 5.71 10.62
CA THR A 41 9.79 7.05 10.39
C THR A 41 9.88 7.47 8.91
N ASN A 42 10.34 6.64 7.97
CA ASN A 42 10.34 7.00 6.54
C ASN A 42 8.93 7.26 6.02
N GLY A 43 7.96 6.43 6.37
CA GLY A 43 6.56 6.59 6.00
C GLY A 43 5.95 7.93 6.44
N GLN A 44 6.38 8.48 7.57
CA GLN A 44 5.92 9.78 8.08
C GLN A 44 6.20 10.91 7.10
N HIS A 45 7.34 10.86 6.41
CA HIS A 45 7.74 11.86 5.42
C HIS A 45 7.29 11.55 4.00
N ALA A 46 6.65 10.39 3.77
CA ALA A 46 6.21 9.97 2.45
C ALA A 46 4.70 10.15 2.25
N PHE A 47 3.87 9.64 3.15
CA PHE A 47 2.42 9.57 2.92
C PHE A 47 1.55 9.81 4.16
N TYR A 48 2.09 10.12 5.32
CA TYR A 48 1.27 10.33 6.53
C TYR A 48 0.37 11.58 6.43
N GLN A 49 0.79 12.60 5.69
CA GLN A 49 -0.08 13.73 5.37
C GLN A 49 -1.42 13.27 4.77
N LEU A 50 -1.36 12.35 3.80
CA LEU A 50 -2.53 11.77 3.17
C LEU A 50 -3.38 10.94 4.15
N ILE A 51 -2.73 10.14 5.00
CA ILE A 51 -3.42 9.29 5.97
C ILE A 51 -4.17 10.14 7.00
N HIS A 52 -3.55 11.21 7.52
CA HIS A 52 -4.16 12.07 8.54
C HIS A 52 -5.21 13.03 8.01
N GLN A 53 -4.93 13.72 6.91
CA GLN A 53 -5.76 14.84 6.42
C GLN A 53 -6.26 14.64 4.99
N GLY A 54 -6.02 13.50 4.38
CA GLY A 54 -6.53 13.21 3.04
C GLY A 54 -8.05 13.00 3.04
N THR A 55 -8.66 13.19 1.88
CA THR A 55 -10.11 13.07 1.68
C THR A 55 -10.60 11.62 1.60
N ARG A 56 -9.70 10.65 1.56
CA ARG A 56 -10.03 9.21 1.53
C ARG A 56 -9.66 8.58 2.87
N LEU A 57 -10.56 7.74 3.37
CA LEU A 57 -10.26 6.90 4.53
C LEU A 57 -9.33 5.76 4.11
N ILE A 58 -8.20 5.67 4.79
CA ILE A 58 -7.16 4.67 4.51
C ILE A 58 -6.91 3.89 5.81
N PRO A 59 -7.46 2.67 5.95
CA PRO A 59 -7.16 1.82 7.09
C PRO A 59 -5.67 1.45 7.12
N CYS A 60 -5.05 1.52 8.31
CA CYS A 60 -3.63 1.30 8.47
C CYS A 60 -3.34 0.14 9.41
N ASP A 61 -2.34 -0.69 9.06
CA ASP A 61 -1.76 -1.68 9.94
C ASP A 61 -0.37 -1.21 10.39
N PHE A 62 -0.20 -1.02 11.68
CA PHE A 62 1.08 -0.69 12.32
C PHE A 62 1.68 -1.96 12.92
N ILE A 63 2.88 -2.33 12.47
CA ILE A 63 3.58 -3.52 12.95
C ILE A 63 4.82 -3.10 13.72
N GLY A 64 4.87 -3.43 15.02
CA GLY A 64 5.95 -3.06 15.92
C GLY A 64 6.54 -4.25 16.67
N PHE A 65 7.76 -4.07 17.16
CA PHE A 65 8.48 -5.07 17.95
C PHE A 65 9.04 -4.42 19.21
N CYS A 66 8.87 -5.05 20.36
CA CYS A 66 9.38 -4.52 21.63
C CYS A 66 10.92 -4.52 21.70
N GLN A 67 11.58 -5.38 20.92
CA GLN A 67 13.03 -5.54 20.95
C GLN A 67 13.65 -5.41 19.56
N SER A 68 14.69 -4.59 19.45
CA SER A 68 15.54 -4.52 18.26
C SER A 68 16.54 -5.67 18.20
N HIS A 69 16.90 -6.12 16.99
CA HIS A 69 18.05 -7.02 16.78
C HIS A 69 19.39 -6.29 16.92
N ASN A 70 19.41 -5.00 16.63
CA ASN A 70 20.59 -4.17 16.65
C ASN A 70 20.29 -2.95 17.53
N PRO A 71 20.34 -3.08 18.87
CA PRO A 71 20.08 -1.97 19.76
C PRO A 71 21.18 -0.91 19.61
N LEU A 72 20.77 0.34 19.43
CA LEU A 72 21.65 1.49 19.31
C LEU A 72 21.10 2.62 20.19
N SER A 73 21.69 2.80 21.38
CA SER A 73 21.27 3.82 22.33
C SER A 73 19.74 3.85 22.49
N ASP A 74 19.10 5.00 22.39
CA ASP A 74 17.66 5.25 22.52
C ASP A 74 16.90 5.24 21.16
N HIS A 75 17.53 4.80 20.07
CA HIS A 75 16.92 4.81 18.75
C HIS A 75 15.65 3.96 18.67
N HIS A 76 15.65 2.80 19.34
CA HIS A 76 14.48 1.94 19.33
C HIS A 76 13.30 2.55 20.11
N ASP A 77 13.58 3.18 21.26
CA ASP A 77 12.55 3.85 22.04
C ASP A 77 11.95 5.06 21.27
N LYS A 78 12.78 5.82 20.57
CA LYS A 78 12.32 6.88 19.68
C LYS A 78 11.44 6.37 18.55
N LEU A 79 11.80 5.22 17.95
CA LEU A 79 10.97 4.58 16.92
C LEU A 79 9.62 4.14 17.49
N MET A 80 9.62 3.51 18.65
CA MET A 80 8.39 3.05 19.31
C MET A 80 7.53 4.20 19.83
N ALA A 81 8.12 5.29 20.31
CA ALA A 81 7.40 6.50 20.65
C ALA A 81 6.63 7.06 19.45
N ASN A 82 7.26 7.10 18.26
CA ASN A 82 6.58 7.48 17.03
C ASN A 82 5.46 6.49 16.65
N TYR A 83 5.69 5.20 16.80
CA TYR A 83 4.65 4.18 16.57
C TYR A 83 3.40 4.46 17.40
N PHE A 84 3.54 4.69 18.72
CA PHE A 84 2.42 4.97 19.62
C PHE A 84 1.77 6.33 19.31
N ALA A 85 2.58 7.38 19.10
CA ALA A 85 2.08 8.71 18.81
C ALA A 85 1.26 8.77 17.51
N GLN A 86 1.67 8.04 16.47
CA GLN A 86 0.94 8.03 15.20
C GLN A 86 -0.40 7.30 15.30
N THR A 87 -0.46 6.18 15.99
CA THR A 87 -1.72 5.47 16.22
C THR A 87 -2.69 6.26 17.09
N GLU A 88 -2.18 6.94 18.12
CA GLU A 88 -2.97 7.84 18.97
C GLU A 88 -3.50 9.04 18.17
N ALA A 89 -2.65 9.70 17.38
CA ALA A 89 -3.06 10.84 16.56
C ALA A 89 -4.11 10.46 15.50
N LEU A 90 -4.04 9.26 14.92
CA LEU A 90 -5.07 8.76 14.00
C LEU A 90 -6.39 8.48 14.71
N ALA A 91 -6.35 8.01 15.93
CA ALA A 91 -7.55 7.70 16.71
C ALA A 91 -8.25 8.96 17.20
N PHE A 92 -7.53 9.88 17.81
CA PHE A 92 -8.11 11.02 18.52
C PHE A 92 -8.05 12.33 17.73
N GLY A 93 -7.03 12.50 16.90
CA GLY A 93 -6.83 13.74 16.15
C GLY A 93 -6.45 14.92 17.03
N LYS A 94 -6.80 16.12 16.58
CA LYS A 94 -6.65 17.39 17.30
C LYS A 94 -7.71 18.39 16.86
N THR A 95 -8.52 18.82 17.78
CA THR A 95 -9.70 19.64 17.52
C THR A 95 -9.37 21.12 17.27
N TYR A 96 -10.31 21.85 16.71
CA TYR A 96 -10.24 23.30 16.54
C TYR A 96 -10.05 24.03 17.88
N GLU A 97 -10.79 23.62 18.92
CA GLU A 97 -10.75 24.27 20.23
C GLU A 97 -9.40 24.08 20.94
N GLU A 98 -8.80 22.87 20.83
CA GLU A 98 -7.46 22.62 21.34
C GLU A 98 -6.42 23.51 20.66
N LEU A 99 -6.47 23.61 19.33
CA LEU A 99 -5.56 24.46 18.56
C LEU A 99 -5.71 25.94 18.88
N LYS A 100 -6.95 26.39 19.10
CA LYS A 100 -7.24 27.77 19.51
C LYS A 100 -6.64 28.11 20.88
N SER A 101 -6.67 27.16 21.81
CA SER A 101 -6.06 27.33 23.14
C SER A 101 -4.52 27.43 23.10
N GLU A 102 -3.88 26.95 22.03
CA GLU A 102 -2.44 27.02 21.83
C GLU A 102 -1.92 28.30 21.18
N ASN A 103 -2.76 29.35 21.08
CA ASN A 103 -2.45 30.65 20.47
C ASN A 103 -1.99 30.56 19.00
N ILE A 104 -2.49 29.56 18.25
CA ILE A 104 -2.27 29.44 16.82
C ILE A 104 -3.08 30.54 16.10
N PRO A 105 -2.50 31.23 15.10
CA PRO A 105 -3.25 32.19 14.28
C PRO A 105 -4.51 31.55 13.68
N GLU A 106 -5.64 32.24 13.82
CA GLU A 106 -6.96 31.70 13.43
C GLU A 106 -7.01 31.21 11.97
N SER A 107 -6.31 31.92 11.09
CA SER A 107 -6.18 31.52 9.68
C SER A 107 -5.47 30.19 9.45
N LEU A 108 -4.68 29.72 10.40
CA LEU A 108 -3.94 28.44 10.30
C LEU A 108 -4.65 27.27 10.99
N ILE A 109 -5.59 27.55 11.90
CA ILE A 109 -6.28 26.50 12.66
C ILE A 109 -6.94 25.47 11.73
N PRO A 110 -7.72 25.85 10.70
CA PRO A 110 -8.36 24.87 9.82
C PRO A 110 -7.39 23.91 9.15
N HIS A 111 -6.17 24.36 8.86
CA HIS A 111 -5.12 23.54 8.23
C HIS A 111 -4.39 22.62 9.21
N LYS A 112 -4.56 22.81 10.50
CA LYS A 112 -3.92 22.05 11.57
C LYS A 112 -4.88 21.14 12.34
N VAL A 113 -6.16 21.17 12.03
CA VAL A 113 -7.14 20.23 12.59
C VAL A 113 -6.85 18.83 12.05
N PHE A 114 -6.87 17.87 12.95
CA PHE A 114 -6.85 16.45 12.64
C PHE A 114 -8.18 15.87 13.12
N GLU A 115 -8.97 15.36 12.20
CA GLU A 115 -10.31 14.85 12.52
C GLU A 115 -10.30 13.65 13.47
N GLY A 116 -9.22 12.88 13.48
CA GLY A 116 -9.17 11.60 14.18
C GLY A 116 -10.11 10.56 13.57
N ASN A 117 -10.50 9.55 14.37
CA ASN A 117 -11.38 8.46 13.96
C ASN A 117 -10.92 7.77 12.65
N ARG A 118 -9.61 7.72 12.43
CA ARG A 118 -8.97 7.03 11.31
C ARG A 118 -8.62 5.60 11.73
N PRO A 119 -9.27 4.56 11.16
CA PRO A 119 -9.10 3.19 11.63
C PRO A 119 -7.67 2.68 11.41
N SER A 120 -7.12 2.10 12.47
CA SER A 120 -5.82 1.43 12.42
C SER A 120 -5.80 0.19 13.29
N ASN A 121 -4.97 -0.79 12.92
CA ASN A 121 -4.65 -1.95 13.74
C ASN A 121 -3.21 -1.83 14.24
N SER A 122 -2.98 -2.22 15.47
CA SER A 122 -1.65 -2.30 16.07
C SER A 122 -1.27 -3.76 16.30
N LEU A 123 -0.28 -4.23 15.55
CA LEU A 123 0.27 -5.58 15.65
C LEU A 123 1.62 -5.48 16.35
N MET A 124 1.72 -6.00 17.58
CA MET A 124 2.95 -5.93 18.37
C MET A 124 3.43 -7.31 18.78
N ALA A 125 4.70 -7.57 18.54
CA ALA A 125 5.37 -8.78 18.99
C ALA A 125 6.63 -8.46 19.82
N LYS A 126 7.06 -9.42 20.64
CA LYS A 126 8.25 -9.23 21.48
C LYS A 126 9.50 -8.92 20.66
N LYS A 127 9.73 -9.67 19.59
CA LYS A 127 10.90 -9.55 18.72
C LYS A 127 10.61 -10.16 17.35
N LEU A 128 11.16 -9.62 16.29
CA LEU A 128 11.07 -10.24 14.97
C LEU A 128 11.94 -11.50 14.94
N THR A 129 11.32 -12.66 14.97
CA THR A 129 11.96 -13.97 14.81
C THR A 129 11.42 -14.64 13.55
N PRO A 130 12.06 -15.72 13.03
CA PRO A 130 11.50 -16.49 11.93
C PRO A 130 10.08 -16.97 12.21
N SER A 131 9.79 -17.41 13.45
CA SER A 131 8.44 -17.82 13.86
C SER A 131 7.43 -16.64 13.79
N VAL A 132 7.79 -15.47 14.33
CA VAL A 132 6.92 -14.28 14.27
C VAL A 132 6.69 -13.82 12.83
N LEU A 133 7.72 -13.88 11.98
CA LEU A 133 7.56 -13.57 10.57
C LEU A 133 6.60 -14.57 9.88
N GLY A 134 6.74 -15.87 10.15
CA GLY A 134 5.83 -16.89 9.64
C GLY A 134 4.38 -16.67 10.09
N GLN A 135 4.17 -16.29 11.35
CA GLN A 135 2.84 -15.94 11.87
C GLN A 135 2.24 -14.72 11.18
N LEU A 136 3.04 -13.68 10.92
CA LEU A 136 2.57 -12.50 10.17
C LEU A 136 2.20 -12.86 8.72
N ILE A 137 3.02 -13.66 8.04
CA ILE A 137 2.72 -14.14 6.69
C ILE A 137 1.40 -14.92 6.70
N ALA A 138 1.25 -15.90 7.58
CA ALA A 138 0.03 -16.70 7.69
C ALA A 138 -1.21 -15.85 8.00
N LEU A 139 -1.09 -14.85 8.88
CA LEU A 139 -2.17 -13.92 9.22
C LEU A 139 -2.68 -13.20 7.96
N TYR A 140 -1.77 -12.64 7.16
CA TYR A 140 -2.15 -11.91 5.97
C TYR A 140 -2.61 -12.83 4.83
N GLU A 141 -2.06 -14.01 4.67
CA GLU A 141 -2.55 -15.01 3.72
C GLU A 141 -3.98 -15.45 4.05
N HIS A 142 -4.28 -15.68 5.35
CA HIS A 142 -5.65 -15.94 5.79
C HIS A 142 -6.58 -14.74 5.54
N LYS A 143 -6.13 -13.52 5.77
CA LYS A 143 -6.89 -12.31 5.44
C LYS A 143 -7.25 -12.28 3.95
N ILE A 144 -6.27 -12.49 3.07
CA ILE A 144 -6.46 -12.51 1.61
C ILE A 144 -7.47 -13.59 1.20
N PHE A 145 -7.31 -14.80 1.74
CA PHE A 145 -8.24 -15.89 1.49
C PHE A 145 -9.67 -15.57 1.93
N VAL A 146 -9.84 -15.07 3.15
CA VAL A 146 -11.15 -14.70 3.70
C VAL A 146 -11.81 -13.58 2.87
N GLN A 147 -11.05 -12.56 2.49
CA GLN A 147 -11.53 -11.51 1.61
C GLN A 147 -12.02 -12.07 0.27
N GLY A 148 -11.24 -12.96 -0.35
CA GLY A 148 -11.64 -13.61 -1.61
C GLY A 148 -12.92 -14.45 -1.49
N VAL A 149 -13.12 -15.11 -0.35
CA VAL A 149 -14.36 -15.85 -0.05
C VAL A 149 -15.55 -14.88 0.10
N ILE A 150 -15.38 -13.78 0.86
CA ILE A 150 -16.43 -12.78 1.08
C ILE A 150 -16.81 -12.08 -0.24
N TRP A 151 -15.82 -11.75 -1.07
CA TRP A 151 -16.04 -11.08 -2.36
C TRP A 151 -16.43 -12.04 -3.49
N ASP A 152 -16.43 -13.34 -3.20
CA ASP A 152 -16.72 -14.41 -4.15
C ASP A 152 -15.84 -14.37 -5.41
N VAL A 153 -14.55 -14.08 -5.25
CA VAL A 153 -13.57 -14.05 -6.34
C VAL A 153 -12.61 -15.22 -6.25
N PHE A 154 -12.01 -15.59 -7.39
CA PHE A 154 -10.93 -16.59 -7.43
C PHE A 154 -9.62 -15.94 -6.97
N SER A 155 -9.36 -15.97 -5.66
CA SER A 155 -8.08 -15.56 -5.10
C SER A 155 -6.95 -16.44 -5.63
N PHE A 156 -5.72 -15.89 -5.67
CA PHE A 156 -4.48 -16.54 -6.10
C PHE A 156 -4.35 -16.86 -7.59
N ASP A 157 -5.39 -16.73 -8.40
CA ASP A 157 -5.31 -16.69 -9.86
C ASP A 157 -4.97 -15.28 -10.35
N GLN A 158 -4.31 -15.14 -11.51
CA GLN A 158 -3.72 -13.88 -11.96
C GLN A 158 -3.89 -13.59 -13.46
N TRP A 159 -5.05 -13.87 -14.02
CA TRP A 159 -5.35 -13.66 -15.46
C TRP A 159 -5.09 -12.23 -15.94
N GLY A 160 -5.19 -11.24 -15.06
CA GLY A 160 -4.99 -9.83 -15.39
C GLY A 160 -3.59 -9.46 -15.88
N VAL A 161 -2.59 -10.34 -15.66
CA VAL A 161 -1.20 -10.10 -16.12
C VAL A 161 -0.88 -10.82 -17.44
N GLU A 162 -1.79 -11.66 -17.97
CA GLU A 162 -1.53 -12.48 -19.15
C GLU A 162 -1.52 -11.65 -20.44
N LEU A 163 -2.49 -10.76 -20.60
CA LEU A 163 -2.59 -9.90 -21.79
C LEU A 163 -1.32 -9.07 -22.02
N GLY A 164 -0.79 -8.47 -20.96
CA GLY A 164 0.44 -7.69 -21.04
C GLY A 164 1.65 -8.51 -21.48
N LYS A 165 1.73 -9.78 -21.07
CA LYS A 165 2.81 -10.70 -21.50
C LYS A 165 2.70 -11.06 -22.98
N VAL A 166 1.49 -11.30 -23.48
CA VAL A 166 1.24 -11.60 -24.90
C VAL A 166 1.65 -10.39 -25.74
N LEU A 167 1.13 -9.19 -25.41
CA LEU A 167 1.47 -7.96 -26.12
C LEU A 167 2.97 -7.65 -26.08
N ALA A 168 3.62 -7.85 -24.94
CA ALA A 168 5.06 -7.65 -24.82
C ALA A 168 5.85 -8.60 -25.71
N GLY A 169 5.39 -9.85 -25.90
CA GLY A 169 6.01 -10.83 -26.81
C GLY A 169 5.87 -10.44 -28.28
N GLU A 170 4.79 -9.78 -28.67
CA GLU A 170 4.59 -9.24 -30.03
C GLU A 170 5.47 -8.01 -30.25
N ILE A 171 5.40 -7.02 -29.36
CA ILE A 171 6.20 -5.80 -29.43
C ILE A 171 7.71 -6.12 -29.43
N LEU A 172 8.16 -7.12 -28.68
CA LEU A 172 9.59 -7.50 -28.67
C LEU A 172 10.11 -7.86 -30.07
N LYS A 173 9.31 -8.56 -30.89
CA LYS A 173 9.66 -8.89 -32.28
C LYS A 173 9.72 -7.64 -33.15
N GLU A 174 8.84 -6.71 -32.92
CA GLU A 174 8.81 -5.44 -33.65
C GLU A 174 9.99 -4.53 -33.30
N LEU A 175 10.47 -4.57 -32.06
CA LEU A 175 11.65 -3.80 -31.68
C LEU A 175 12.90 -4.14 -32.51
N ASP A 176 13.02 -5.34 -33.05
CA ASP A 176 14.18 -5.80 -33.79
C ASP A 176 14.11 -5.54 -35.31
N ASN A 177 13.02 -4.98 -35.79
CA ASN A 177 12.83 -4.62 -37.19
C ASN A 177 12.40 -3.15 -37.36
N ASN A 178 12.27 -2.69 -38.61
CA ASN A 178 11.81 -1.36 -38.95
C ASN A 178 10.46 -1.39 -39.71
N GLU A 179 9.70 -2.45 -39.56
CA GLU A 179 8.40 -2.59 -40.17
C GLU A 179 7.38 -1.60 -39.59
N SER A 180 6.29 -1.39 -40.33
CA SER A 180 5.19 -0.56 -39.84
C SER A 180 4.53 -1.18 -38.60
N LEU A 181 4.23 -0.33 -37.65
CA LEU A 181 3.58 -0.73 -36.39
C LEU A 181 2.06 -0.64 -36.52
N ASP A 182 1.34 -1.60 -36.00
CA ASP A 182 -0.13 -1.65 -35.99
C ASP A 182 -0.68 -1.61 -34.55
N HIS A 183 -0.24 -0.63 -33.76
CA HIS A 183 -0.77 -0.34 -32.45
C HIS A 183 -1.50 1.00 -32.42
N ASP A 184 -2.00 1.41 -31.27
CA ASP A 184 -2.52 2.76 -31.08
C ASP A 184 -1.43 3.82 -31.28
N GLY A 185 -1.85 5.07 -31.55
CA GLY A 185 -0.93 6.15 -31.87
C GLY A 185 0.11 6.45 -30.79
N SER A 186 -0.23 6.29 -29.52
CA SER A 186 0.70 6.48 -28.40
C SER A 186 1.77 5.38 -28.38
N THR A 187 1.34 4.12 -28.45
CA THR A 187 2.24 2.97 -28.45
C THR A 187 3.20 3.02 -29.65
N ASN A 188 2.69 3.31 -30.85
CA ASN A 188 3.52 3.47 -32.05
C ASN A 188 4.59 4.56 -31.89
N GLN A 189 4.23 5.72 -31.33
CA GLN A 189 5.18 6.80 -31.09
C GLN A 189 6.28 6.40 -30.09
N LEU A 190 5.92 5.72 -29.01
CA LEU A 190 6.88 5.26 -27.99
C LEU A 190 7.82 4.21 -28.55
N ILE A 191 7.33 3.23 -29.31
CA ILE A 191 8.16 2.21 -29.96
C ILE A 191 9.13 2.86 -30.93
N ASN A 192 8.67 3.79 -31.79
CA ASN A 192 9.52 4.49 -32.74
C ASN A 192 10.58 5.37 -32.04
N LEU A 193 10.20 6.04 -30.97
CA LEU A 193 11.16 6.81 -30.14
C LEU A 193 12.23 5.90 -29.54
N TYR A 194 11.82 4.74 -28.99
CA TYR A 194 12.75 3.76 -28.45
C TYR A 194 13.69 3.19 -29.52
N ARG A 195 13.14 2.73 -30.69
CA ARG A 195 13.93 2.22 -31.81
C ARG A 195 15.01 3.21 -32.25
N LYS A 196 14.64 4.51 -32.31
CA LYS A 196 15.55 5.60 -32.74
C LYS A 196 16.69 5.86 -31.73
N ASN A 197 16.46 5.64 -30.44
CA ASN A 197 17.41 6.05 -29.39
C ASN A 197 18.07 4.89 -28.64
N ARG A 198 17.67 3.64 -28.90
CA ARG A 198 18.34 2.49 -28.30
C ARG A 198 19.75 2.31 -28.87
N ILE A 199 20.67 1.84 -28.03
CA ILE A 199 22.07 1.56 -28.37
C ILE A 199 22.15 0.15 -28.98
#